data_4f9bd7421a56a1139c89c978584c7cbd
#
_entry.id   4f9bd7421a56a1139c89c978584c7cbd
#
_cell.length_a   1.000
_cell.length_b   1.000
_cell.length_c   1.000
_cell.angle_alpha   90.00
_cell.angle_beta   90.00
_cell.angle_gamma   90.00
#
_symmetry.space_group_name_H-M   'P 1'
#
loop_
_entity.id
_entity.type
_entity.pdbx_description
1 polymer ?
#
loop_
_entity_poly.entity_id
_entity_poly.type
_entity_poly.pdbx_seq_one_letter_code
_entity_poly.pdbx_strand_id
1 'polypeptide(L)'
;PKEVVYKKSSYDQSMINFSPPRKIYSPIIGVDLVRTGKDEFYVLEDNCRTPSGVSYMLENREIMMKMFPDLFHTNRVLRVDDYPTRLLQTLMSLAPKKCDSSIPTVVLLTPGHLNSAYYEHTFLSDQMGIEMVESQDLFVENDLLYMKTVDGPKKIDVVYRRIDDEFLDPLCFN
;
A
#
# COMPACT_ATOMS: atom_id res chain seq x y z
N PRO A 1 2.96 -9.06 -29.28
CA PRO A 1 2.55 -8.35 -28.05
C PRO A 1 1.27 -8.91 -27.43
N LYS A 2 0.15 -9.06 -28.17
CA LYS A 2 -1.12 -9.59 -27.62
C LYS A 2 -0.96 -10.98 -26.99
N GLU A 3 -0.25 -11.91 -27.62
CA GLU A 3 -0.02 -13.25 -27.10
C GLU A 3 0.76 -13.26 -25.78
N VAL A 4 1.70 -12.34 -25.62
CA VAL A 4 2.50 -12.22 -24.39
C VAL A 4 1.62 -11.76 -23.21
N VAL A 5 0.67 -10.89 -23.45
CA VAL A 5 -0.24 -10.37 -22.42
C VAL A 5 -1.31 -11.40 -22.07
N TYR A 6 -2.05 -11.90 -23.07
CA TYR A 6 -3.23 -12.74 -22.85
C TYR A 6 -2.94 -14.19 -22.43
N LYS A 7 -1.70 -14.67 -22.62
CA LYS A 7 -1.29 -16.03 -22.19
C LYS A 7 -0.65 -16.06 -20.80
N LYS A 8 -0.50 -14.92 -20.12
CA LYS A 8 0.03 -14.89 -18.75
C LYS A 8 -1.01 -15.36 -17.75
N SER A 9 -0.58 -16.10 -16.73
CA SER A 9 -1.44 -16.54 -15.62
C SER A 9 -2.05 -15.37 -14.83
N SER A 10 -1.38 -14.22 -14.84
CA SER A 10 -1.86 -12.99 -14.20
C SER A 10 -2.87 -12.19 -15.04
N TYR A 11 -3.22 -12.67 -16.25
CA TYR A 11 -4.22 -12.01 -17.07
C TYR A 11 -5.63 -12.40 -16.63
N ASP A 12 -6.38 -11.45 -16.10
CA ASP A 12 -7.75 -11.65 -15.68
C ASP A 12 -8.74 -11.11 -16.72
N GLN A 13 -9.53 -12.01 -17.31
CA GLN A 13 -10.53 -11.68 -18.32
C GLN A 13 -11.69 -10.84 -17.74
N SER A 14 -11.99 -10.95 -16.45
CA SER A 14 -13.04 -10.19 -15.80
C SER A 14 -12.75 -8.69 -15.78
N MET A 15 -11.47 -8.32 -15.90
CA MET A 15 -11.05 -6.92 -15.96
C MET A 15 -11.21 -6.26 -17.35
N ILE A 16 -11.63 -7.02 -18.36
CA ILE A 16 -11.89 -6.46 -19.70
C ILE A 16 -13.09 -5.51 -19.60
N ASN A 17 -12.89 -4.27 -20.06
CA ASN A 17 -13.87 -3.18 -20.01
C ASN A 17 -14.27 -2.74 -18.57
N PHE A 18 -13.61 -3.25 -17.54
CA PHE A 18 -13.77 -2.70 -16.20
C PHE A 18 -13.15 -1.30 -16.12
N SER A 19 -13.90 -0.34 -15.60
CA SER A 19 -13.41 1.01 -15.35
C SER A 19 -13.60 1.35 -13.87
N PRO A 20 -12.51 1.39 -13.10
CA PRO A 20 -12.61 1.72 -11.68
C PRO A 20 -13.05 3.17 -11.48
N PRO A 21 -13.57 3.52 -10.29
CA PRO A 21 -13.88 4.90 -9.95
C PRO A 21 -12.67 5.81 -10.20
N ARG A 22 -12.94 6.99 -10.80
CA ARG A 22 -11.91 7.98 -11.19
C ARG A 22 -10.86 7.47 -12.18
N LYS A 23 -11.04 6.28 -12.78
CA LYS A 23 -10.09 5.62 -13.68
C LYS A 23 -8.72 5.36 -13.04
N ILE A 24 -8.66 5.22 -11.72
CA ILE A 24 -7.43 4.89 -10.99
C ILE A 24 -7.39 3.36 -10.85
N TYR A 25 -6.52 2.71 -11.63
CA TYR A 25 -6.35 1.27 -11.64
C TYR A 25 -5.40 0.79 -10.55
N SER A 26 -4.35 1.56 -10.26
CA SER A 26 -3.41 1.29 -9.19
C SER A 26 -3.12 2.60 -8.44
N PRO A 27 -3.61 2.76 -7.22
CA PRO A 27 -3.39 3.99 -6.43
C PRO A 27 -1.98 4.09 -5.85
N ILE A 28 -1.27 2.97 -5.77
CA ILE A 28 0.09 2.87 -5.23
C ILE A 28 0.93 2.06 -6.21
N ILE A 29 2.05 2.63 -6.64
CA ILE A 29 2.96 2.02 -7.63
C ILE A 29 4.38 2.19 -7.13
N GLY A 30 5.15 1.09 -7.16
CA GLY A 30 6.60 1.10 -6.96
C GLY A 30 7.29 1.13 -8.32
N VAL A 31 7.92 2.24 -8.66
CA VAL A 31 8.61 2.40 -9.95
C VAL A 31 10.10 2.15 -9.78
N ASP A 32 10.64 1.15 -10.47
CA ASP A 32 12.08 0.88 -10.48
C ASP A 32 12.78 1.75 -11.52
N LEU A 33 13.77 2.52 -11.07
CA LEU A 33 14.47 3.50 -11.89
C LEU A 33 15.96 3.18 -12.00
N VAL A 34 16.51 3.37 -13.18
CA VAL A 34 17.96 3.39 -13.42
C VAL A 34 18.39 4.79 -13.82
N ARG A 35 19.39 5.31 -13.13
CA ARG A 35 20.04 6.57 -13.49
C ARG A 35 21.24 6.30 -14.38
N THR A 36 21.23 6.81 -15.61
CA THR A 36 22.31 6.65 -16.60
C THR A 36 23.15 7.92 -16.78
N GLY A 37 22.66 9.06 -16.29
CA GLY A 37 23.34 10.35 -16.40
C GLY A 37 22.92 11.32 -15.31
N LYS A 38 23.36 12.58 -15.41
CA LYS A 38 23.11 13.60 -14.38
C LYS A 38 21.61 13.83 -14.16
N ASP A 39 20.83 13.95 -15.24
CA ASP A 39 19.38 14.24 -15.20
C ASP A 39 18.60 13.23 -16.06
N GLU A 40 19.14 12.02 -16.20
CA GLU A 40 18.62 11.00 -17.10
C GLU A 40 18.24 9.74 -16.32
N PHE A 41 16.95 9.42 -16.33
CA PHE A 41 16.38 8.27 -15.63
C PHE A 41 15.54 7.43 -16.60
N TYR A 42 15.66 6.12 -16.47
CA TYR A 42 14.85 5.16 -17.22
C TYR A 42 14.05 4.30 -16.25
N VAL A 43 12.79 4.07 -16.60
CA VAL A 43 11.94 3.12 -15.88
C VAL A 43 12.29 1.71 -16.35
N LEU A 44 12.56 0.83 -15.40
CA LEU A 44 12.75 -0.60 -15.66
C LEU A 44 11.43 -1.34 -15.59
N GLU A 45 10.70 -1.13 -14.50
CA GLU A 45 9.40 -1.76 -14.29
C GLU A 45 8.52 -0.95 -13.34
N ASP A 46 7.22 -1.25 -13.38
CA ASP A 46 6.21 -0.75 -12.45
C ASP A 46 5.69 -1.90 -11.60
N ASN A 47 5.96 -1.86 -10.29
CA ASN A 47 5.43 -2.79 -9.32
C ASN A 47 4.06 -2.28 -8.83
N CYS A 48 2.98 -2.85 -9.37
CA CYS A 48 1.61 -2.46 -9.05
C CYS A 48 0.96 -3.34 -7.98
N ARG A 49 1.68 -4.37 -7.52
CA ARG A 49 1.22 -5.35 -6.55
C ARG A 49 2.14 -5.33 -5.34
N THR A 50 1.61 -4.93 -4.19
CA THR A 50 2.33 -4.84 -2.90
C THR A 50 3.77 -4.28 -2.97
N PRO A 51 4.02 -3.11 -3.61
CA PRO A 51 5.36 -2.54 -3.65
C PRO A 51 5.86 -2.29 -2.22
N SER A 52 7.16 -2.51 -1.99
CA SER A 52 7.78 -2.40 -0.67
C SER A 52 9.09 -1.60 -0.73
N GLY A 53 9.63 -1.22 0.45
CA GLY A 53 10.90 -0.53 0.58
C GLY A 53 10.81 0.95 0.93
N VAL A 54 9.61 1.55 0.94
CA VAL A 54 9.45 2.97 1.27
C VAL A 54 9.81 3.30 2.71
N SER A 55 9.59 2.38 3.66
CA SER A 55 10.02 2.53 5.05
C SER A 55 11.53 2.75 5.15
N TYR A 56 12.30 1.95 4.44
CA TYR A 56 13.75 2.08 4.40
C TYR A 56 14.20 3.39 3.74
N MET A 57 13.50 3.88 2.73
CA MET A 57 13.78 5.17 2.12
C MET A 57 13.56 6.32 3.11
N LEU A 58 12.48 6.27 3.89
CA LEU A 58 12.16 7.27 4.91
C LEU A 58 13.20 7.25 6.04
N GLU A 59 13.52 6.07 6.57
CA GLU A 59 14.55 5.88 7.60
C GLU A 59 15.93 6.34 7.11
N ASN A 60 16.33 5.94 5.91
CA ASN A 60 17.59 6.39 5.32
C ASN A 60 17.65 7.91 5.19
N ARG A 61 16.55 8.55 4.78
CA ARG A 61 16.49 10.01 4.71
C ARG A 61 16.71 10.65 6.06
N GLU A 62 16.08 10.14 7.10
CA GLU A 62 16.21 10.64 8.46
C GLU A 62 17.66 10.48 8.98
N ILE A 63 18.26 9.31 8.78
CA ILE A 63 19.65 9.03 9.13
C ILE A 63 20.60 9.96 8.39
N MET A 64 20.43 10.11 7.07
CA MET A 64 21.25 11.00 6.25
C MET A 64 21.18 12.45 6.72
N MET A 65 20.00 12.94 7.10
CA MET A 65 19.84 14.29 7.63
C MET A 65 20.56 14.49 8.96
N LYS A 66 20.56 13.45 9.83
CA LYS A 66 21.27 13.47 11.11
C LYS A 66 22.80 13.37 10.94
N MET A 67 23.26 12.54 10.01
CA MET A 67 24.69 12.33 9.78
C MET A 67 25.35 13.42 8.95
N PHE A 68 24.64 14.03 8.03
CA PHE A 68 25.18 15.01 7.08
C PHE A 68 24.33 16.30 7.01
N PRO A 69 24.10 16.98 8.15
CA PRO A 69 23.22 18.16 8.19
C PRO A 69 23.69 19.27 7.24
N ASP A 70 25.00 19.47 7.08
CA ASP A 70 25.56 20.50 6.21
C ASP A 70 25.24 20.27 4.73
N LEU A 71 25.15 18.99 4.28
CA LEU A 71 24.74 18.67 2.92
C LEU A 71 23.29 19.09 2.65
N PHE A 72 22.40 18.87 3.63
CA PHE A 72 21.01 19.26 3.52
C PHE A 72 20.80 20.77 3.65
N HIS A 73 21.67 21.46 4.39
CA HIS A 73 21.63 22.90 4.50
C HIS A 73 22.08 23.59 3.20
N THR A 74 23.14 23.08 2.58
CA THR A 74 23.72 23.67 1.35
C THR A 74 23.00 23.24 0.08
N ASN A 75 22.31 22.08 0.08
CA ASN A 75 21.60 21.57 -1.06
C ASN A 75 20.09 21.58 -0.80
N ARG A 76 19.33 22.14 -1.74
CA ARG A 76 17.87 22.12 -1.64
C ARG A 76 17.32 20.73 -1.94
N VAL A 77 17.24 19.88 -0.91
CA VAL A 77 16.69 18.54 -1.00
C VAL A 77 15.19 18.59 -0.67
N LEU A 78 14.36 18.01 -1.54
CA LEU A 78 12.91 17.94 -1.32
C LEU A 78 12.57 17.02 -0.15
N ARG A 79 11.52 17.37 0.56
CA ARG A 79 10.98 16.56 1.67
C ARG A 79 10.33 15.28 1.13
N VAL A 80 10.38 14.23 1.94
CA VAL A 80 9.72 12.93 1.69
C VAL A 80 8.96 12.43 2.91
N ASP A 81 9.07 13.11 4.03
CA ASP A 81 8.49 12.75 5.32
C ASP A 81 6.95 12.86 5.36
N ASP A 82 6.34 13.53 4.37
CA ASP A 82 4.90 13.59 4.20
C ASP A 82 4.30 12.35 3.48
N TYR A 83 5.13 11.39 3.07
CA TYR A 83 4.68 10.18 2.36
C TYR A 83 3.58 9.41 3.12
N PRO A 84 3.71 9.09 4.42
CA PRO A 84 2.66 8.36 5.14
C PRO A 84 1.33 9.12 5.18
N THR A 85 1.38 10.43 5.34
CA THR A 85 0.18 11.29 5.31
C THR A 85 -0.50 11.25 3.94
N ARG A 86 0.28 11.33 2.85
CA ARG A 86 -0.26 11.25 1.49
C ARG A 86 -0.81 9.86 1.18
N LEU A 87 -0.14 8.82 1.65
CA LEU A 87 -0.63 7.44 1.53
C LEU A 87 -1.98 7.28 2.21
N LEU A 88 -2.10 7.73 3.46
CA LEU A 88 -3.37 7.69 4.19
C LEU A 88 -4.47 8.47 3.47
N GLN A 89 -4.20 9.68 2.99
CA GLN A 89 -5.15 10.47 2.20
C GLN A 89 -5.60 9.74 0.94
N THR A 90 -4.67 9.08 0.26
CA THR A 90 -4.97 8.27 -0.93
C THR A 90 -5.90 7.12 -0.56
N LEU A 91 -5.59 6.36 0.49
CA LEU A 91 -6.42 5.26 0.98
C LEU A 91 -7.83 5.75 1.38
N MET A 92 -7.93 6.81 2.17
CA MET A 92 -9.21 7.40 2.56
C MET A 92 -10.04 7.84 1.36
N SER A 93 -9.39 8.32 0.29
CA SER A 93 -10.07 8.73 -0.94
C SER A 93 -10.74 7.58 -1.70
N LEU A 94 -10.36 6.33 -1.39
CA LEU A 94 -10.91 5.11 -2.00
C LEU A 94 -12.13 4.58 -1.23
N ALA A 95 -12.49 5.19 -0.10
CA ALA A 95 -13.63 4.76 0.69
C ALA A 95 -14.94 4.74 -0.13
N PRO A 96 -15.86 3.79 0.16
CA PRO A 96 -17.16 3.75 -0.47
C PRO A 96 -17.95 5.05 -0.27
N LYS A 97 -18.75 5.43 -1.29
CA LYS A 97 -19.59 6.65 -1.21
C LYS A 97 -20.62 6.62 -0.05
N LYS A 98 -20.97 5.42 0.42
CA LYS A 98 -21.91 5.19 1.55
C LYS A 98 -21.14 4.92 2.86
N CYS A 99 -20.00 5.56 3.05
CA CYS A 99 -19.32 5.51 4.34
C CYS A 99 -20.17 6.27 5.38
N ASP A 100 -20.43 5.63 6.52
CA ASP A 100 -21.31 6.19 7.57
C ASP A 100 -20.59 7.28 8.39
N SER A 101 -19.25 7.31 8.30
CA SER A 101 -18.40 8.26 9.02
C SER A 101 -17.81 9.32 8.07
N SER A 102 -17.63 10.52 8.60
CA SER A 102 -16.89 11.58 7.91
C SER A 102 -15.40 11.23 7.72
N ILE A 103 -14.89 10.33 8.56
CA ILE A 103 -13.51 9.82 8.49
C ILE A 103 -13.59 8.31 8.31
N PRO A 104 -13.21 7.78 7.13
CA PRO A 104 -13.22 6.34 6.87
C PRO A 104 -12.27 5.58 7.80
N THR A 105 -12.69 4.41 8.27
CA THR A 105 -11.82 3.48 8.98
C THR A 105 -10.92 2.75 7.99
N VAL A 106 -9.63 3.06 8.03
CA VAL A 106 -8.60 2.41 7.21
C VAL A 106 -7.82 1.44 8.08
N VAL A 107 -7.55 0.24 7.58
CA VAL A 107 -6.67 -0.75 8.23
C VAL A 107 -5.60 -1.25 7.26
N LEU A 108 -4.44 -1.65 7.80
CA LEU A 108 -3.41 -2.34 7.05
C LEU A 108 -3.51 -3.85 7.33
N LEU A 109 -3.80 -4.65 6.30
CA LEU A 109 -3.87 -6.11 6.41
C LEU A 109 -2.50 -6.72 6.10
N THR A 110 -1.92 -7.37 7.10
CA THR A 110 -0.62 -8.07 7.01
C THR A 110 -0.79 -9.59 7.09
N PRO A 111 0.09 -10.38 6.44
CA PRO A 111 0.15 -11.82 6.66
C PRO A 111 0.87 -12.21 7.97
N GLY A 112 1.32 -11.22 8.76
CA GLY A 112 1.97 -11.43 10.05
C GLY A 112 3.49 -11.41 10.02
N HIS A 113 4.07 -11.69 11.17
CA HIS A 113 5.50 -11.49 11.46
C HIS A 113 6.48 -12.37 10.67
N LEU A 114 6.01 -13.40 10.01
CA LEU A 114 6.84 -14.24 9.13
C LEU A 114 7.05 -13.64 7.73
N ASN A 115 6.35 -12.56 7.42
CA ASN A 115 6.51 -11.89 6.14
C ASN A 115 7.79 -11.04 6.13
N SER A 116 8.57 -11.10 5.05
CA SER A 116 9.82 -10.35 4.90
C SER A 116 9.64 -8.83 4.96
N ALA A 117 8.45 -8.32 4.60
CA ALA A 117 8.11 -6.90 4.65
C ALA A 117 7.39 -6.49 5.94
N TYR A 118 7.33 -7.35 6.97
CA TYR A 118 6.59 -7.07 8.21
C TYR A 118 7.04 -5.79 8.90
N TYR A 119 8.34 -5.50 8.90
CA TYR A 119 8.87 -4.23 9.40
C TYR A 119 8.21 -3.03 8.72
N GLU A 120 8.10 -3.05 7.38
CA GLU A 120 7.45 -1.97 6.64
C GLU A 120 5.95 -1.86 6.97
N HIS A 121 5.27 -3.00 7.17
CA HIS A 121 3.86 -2.99 7.56
C HIS A 121 3.65 -2.29 8.89
N THR A 122 4.47 -2.63 9.90
CA THR A 122 4.45 -2.00 11.23
C THR A 122 4.79 -0.51 11.13
N PHE A 123 5.89 -0.19 10.45
CA PHE A 123 6.33 1.19 10.25
C PHE A 123 5.25 2.06 9.60
N LEU A 124 4.64 1.59 8.51
CA LEU A 124 3.63 2.36 7.81
C LEU A 124 2.34 2.51 8.62
N SER A 125 1.88 1.47 9.33
CA SER A 125 0.69 1.56 10.18
C SER A 125 0.89 2.60 11.30
N ASP A 126 2.06 2.57 11.96
CA ASP A 126 2.41 3.53 12.99
C ASP A 126 2.48 4.97 12.45
N GLN A 127 3.16 5.16 11.32
CA GLN A 127 3.31 6.48 10.71
C GLN A 127 1.98 7.07 10.18
N MET A 128 1.08 6.22 9.74
CA MET A 128 -0.27 6.63 9.31
C MET A 128 -1.26 6.75 10.47
N GLY A 129 -0.95 6.16 11.64
CA GLY A 129 -1.87 6.11 12.78
C GLY A 129 -3.10 5.24 12.50
N ILE A 130 -2.92 4.12 11.79
CA ILE A 130 -3.99 3.16 11.48
C ILE A 130 -3.71 1.81 12.13
N GLU A 131 -4.77 1.03 12.35
CA GLU A 131 -4.64 -0.32 12.88
C GLU A 131 -4.01 -1.27 11.87
N MET A 132 -3.05 -2.07 12.31
CA MET A 132 -2.54 -3.23 11.58
C MET A 132 -3.29 -4.47 12.05
N VAL A 133 -3.83 -5.21 11.09
CA VAL A 133 -4.67 -6.39 11.36
C VAL A 133 -4.15 -7.62 10.61
N GLU A 134 -4.34 -8.78 11.21
CA GLU A 134 -4.17 -10.08 10.57
C GLU A 134 -5.55 -10.69 10.25
N SER A 135 -5.60 -11.78 9.47
CA SER A 135 -6.86 -12.41 9.06
C SER A 135 -7.73 -12.84 10.24
N GLN A 136 -7.12 -13.26 11.35
CA GLN A 136 -7.81 -13.68 12.57
C GLN A 136 -8.52 -12.54 13.34
N ASP A 137 -8.10 -11.29 13.07
CA ASP A 137 -8.70 -10.10 13.67
C ASP A 137 -9.95 -9.64 12.92
N LEU A 138 -10.16 -10.19 11.74
CA LEU A 138 -11.23 -9.79 10.83
C LEU A 138 -12.41 -10.78 10.84
N PHE A 139 -13.59 -10.24 10.57
CA PHE A 139 -14.77 -11.05 10.27
C PHE A 139 -15.76 -10.26 9.41
N VAL A 140 -16.66 -11.00 8.74
CA VAL A 140 -17.70 -10.42 7.89
C VAL A 140 -19.06 -10.64 8.56
N GLU A 141 -19.87 -9.59 8.63
CA GLU A 141 -21.23 -9.65 9.09
C GLU A 141 -22.12 -8.76 8.21
N ASN A 142 -23.24 -9.29 7.70
CA ASN A 142 -24.16 -8.59 6.80
C ASN A 142 -23.46 -7.92 5.60
N ASP A 143 -22.56 -8.65 4.96
CA ASP A 143 -21.75 -8.18 3.81
C ASP A 143 -20.82 -6.98 4.11
N LEU A 144 -20.55 -6.71 5.37
CA LEU A 144 -19.63 -5.67 5.83
C LEU A 144 -18.45 -6.29 6.59
N LEU A 145 -17.26 -5.72 6.39
CA LEU A 145 -16.04 -6.16 7.06
C LEU A 145 -15.86 -5.41 8.38
N TYR A 146 -15.52 -6.18 9.41
CA TYR A 146 -15.24 -5.66 10.74
C TYR A 146 -13.90 -6.17 11.27
N MET A 147 -13.26 -5.39 12.13
CA MET A 147 -12.17 -5.84 12.99
C MET A 147 -12.67 -6.01 14.43
N LYS A 148 -12.07 -6.97 15.13
CA LYS A 148 -12.25 -7.18 16.55
C LYS A 148 -11.42 -6.15 17.32
N THR A 149 -12.04 -5.41 18.23
CA THR A 149 -11.35 -4.50 19.15
C THR A 149 -11.78 -4.77 20.58
N VAL A 150 -11.06 -4.22 21.55
CA VAL A 150 -11.40 -4.36 22.99
C VAL A 150 -12.75 -3.70 23.33
N ASP A 151 -13.15 -2.69 22.54
CA ASP A 151 -14.42 -1.99 22.70
C ASP A 151 -15.58 -2.61 21.89
N GLY A 152 -15.31 -3.74 21.23
CA GLY A 152 -16.25 -4.44 20.35
C GLY A 152 -15.92 -4.34 18.87
N PRO A 153 -16.79 -4.83 17.99
CA PRO A 153 -16.59 -4.79 16.55
C PRO A 153 -16.48 -3.37 16.00
N LYS A 154 -15.49 -3.09 15.18
CA LYS A 154 -15.35 -1.82 14.47
C LYS A 154 -15.40 -2.07 12.96
N LYS A 155 -16.35 -1.41 12.27
CA LYS A 155 -16.50 -1.50 10.82
C LYS A 155 -15.27 -0.95 10.10
N ILE A 156 -14.85 -1.64 9.05
CA ILE A 156 -13.74 -1.23 8.18
C ILE A 156 -14.32 -0.71 6.87
N ASP A 157 -13.84 0.43 6.40
CA ASP A 157 -14.24 1.05 5.14
C ASP A 157 -13.20 0.85 4.04
N VAL A 158 -11.90 0.79 4.40
CA VAL A 158 -10.78 0.62 3.45
C VAL A 158 -9.76 -0.35 4.02
N VAL A 159 -9.33 -1.31 3.21
CA VAL A 159 -8.24 -2.24 3.54
C VAL A 159 -7.03 -1.92 2.67
N TYR A 160 -5.93 -1.52 3.29
CA TYR A 160 -4.62 -1.49 2.66
C TYR A 160 -3.99 -2.87 2.73
N ARG A 161 -4.13 -3.62 1.67
CA ARG A 161 -3.72 -5.01 1.60
C ARG A 161 -2.22 -5.16 1.35
N ARG A 162 -1.51 -5.85 2.26
CA ARG A 162 -0.10 -6.20 2.14
C ARG A 162 0.12 -7.71 2.10
N ILE A 163 -0.88 -8.43 1.62
CA ILE A 163 -0.92 -9.89 1.47
C ILE A 163 -1.28 -10.25 0.04
N ASP A 164 -0.69 -11.31 -0.50
CA ASP A 164 -0.96 -11.76 -1.85
C ASP A 164 -2.34 -12.44 -1.97
N ASP A 165 -2.90 -12.44 -3.18
CA ASP A 165 -4.24 -12.96 -3.47
C ASP A 165 -4.40 -14.44 -3.09
N GLU A 166 -3.33 -15.22 -3.28
CA GLU A 166 -3.26 -16.64 -2.95
C GLU A 166 -3.54 -16.95 -1.46
N PHE A 167 -3.35 -15.97 -0.58
CA PHE A 167 -3.63 -16.09 0.86
C PHE A 167 -4.97 -15.49 1.28
N LEU A 168 -5.72 -14.92 0.34
CA LEU A 168 -7.03 -14.32 0.60
C LEU A 168 -8.17 -15.12 0.02
N ASP A 169 -7.97 -15.74 -1.14
CA ASP A 169 -8.98 -16.54 -1.81
C ASP A 169 -8.97 -17.98 -1.28
N PRO A 170 -10.03 -18.43 -0.58
CA PRO A 170 -10.10 -19.79 -0.06
C PRO A 170 -10.04 -20.85 -1.16
N LEU A 171 -10.32 -20.50 -2.41
CA LEU A 171 -10.20 -21.43 -3.55
C LEU A 171 -8.74 -21.66 -3.96
N CYS A 172 -7.82 -20.81 -3.52
CA CYS A 172 -6.38 -20.96 -3.75
C CYS A 172 -5.68 -21.75 -2.65
N PHE A 173 -6.35 -22.06 -1.53
CA PHE A 173 -5.79 -22.91 -0.47
C PHE A 173 -5.83 -24.37 -0.89
N ASN A 174 -4.66 -24.99 -1.06
CA ASN A 174 -4.49 -26.43 -1.32
C ASN A 174 -4.13 -27.16 -0.05
#